data_19d1edc823b3ff779751304b5d9de7c4
#
_entry.id   19d1edc823b3ff779751304b5d9de7c4
#
_cell.length_a   1.000
_cell.length_b   1.000
_cell.length_c   1.000
_cell.angle_alpha   90.00
_cell.angle_beta   90.00
_cell.angle_gamma   90.00
#
_symmetry.space_group_name_H-M   'P 1'
#
loop_
_entity.id
_entity.type
_entity.pdbx_description
1 polymer ?
#
loop_
_entity_poly.entity_id
_entity_poly.type
_entity_poly.pdbx_seq_one_letter_code
_entity_poly.pdbx_strand_id
1 'polypeptide(L)'
;VYSVVHPAGCLIPCIEAMYGVYRAMKLPIYLDYSATTPVDPRVAEKMMQCLTLDGNFGNPASRSHRFGWHAEEAVDIASNQIADLVGADPREIVFTSGATESDNLAIKGAANFYQKKGKHIITSKTEHKAVLDTCRQLEREGFEVTYLAPQRNGIIDLKELEAAMRDDTILVSIMHVNN
;
A
#
# COMPACT_ATOMS: atom_id res chain seq x y z
N VAL A 1 -1.48 -5.39 34.66
CA VAL A 1 -0.27 -6.22 34.70
C VAL A 1 -0.31 -6.98 36.00
N TYR A 2 -0.70 -8.23 35.98
CA TYR A 2 -0.61 -9.12 37.13
C TYR A 2 0.49 -10.16 36.85
N SER A 3 1.59 -10.06 37.60
CA SER A 3 2.65 -11.07 37.60
C SER A 3 2.27 -12.13 38.62
N VAL A 4 1.98 -13.35 38.21
CA VAL A 4 1.87 -14.51 39.10
C VAL A 4 3.23 -15.17 39.11
N VAL A 5 3.94 -15.05 40.23
CA VAL A 5 5.21 -15.75 40.48
C VAL A 5 4.89 -17.12 41.06
N HIS A 6 5.18 -18.17 40.32
CA HIS A 6 5.09 -19.55 40.82
C HIS A 6 6.35 -19.91 41.62
N PRO A 7 6.26 -20.59 42.78
CA PRO A 7 7.41 -20.85 43.63
C PRO A 7 8.49 -21.78 43.06
N ALA A 8 8.33 -22.29 41.84
CA ALA A 8 9.28 -23.19 41.21
C ALA A 8 10.09 -22.56 40.06
N GLY A 9 10.03 -21.25 39.84
CA GLY A 9 10.93 -20.53 38.93
C GLY A 9 10.84 -20.90 37.43
N CYS A 10 9.80 -21.62 36.99
CA CYS A 10 9.65 -22.01 35.59
C CYS A 10 8.40 -21.37 34.97
N LEU A 11 8.57 -20.32 34.16
CA LEU A 11 7.50 -19.60 33.45
C LEU A 11 6.98 -20.36 32.21
N ILE A 12 7.70 -21.38 31.75
CA ILE A 12 7.44 -22.07 30.46
C ILE A 12 6.10 -22.86 30.46
N PRO A 13 5.73 -23.63 31.50
CA PRO A 13 4.48 -24.39 31.48
C PRO A 13 3.21 -23.52 31.51
N CYS A 14 3.28 -22.32 32.13
CA CYS A 14 2.12 -21.41 32.16
C CYS A 14 1.87 -20.75 30.81
N ILE A 15 2.91 -20.47 30.03
CA ILE A 15 2.79 -19.90 28.70
C ILE A 15 2.21 -20.94 27.74
N GLU A 16 2.68 -22.18 27.77
CA GLU A 16 2.14 -23.27 26.95
C GLU A 16 0.68 -23.62 27.32
N ALA A 17 0.33 -23.60 28.61
CA ALA A 17 -1.03 -23.79 29.07
C ALA A 17 -1.95 -22.65 28.62
N MET A 18 -1.49 -21.41 28.67
CA MET A 18 -2.23 -20.27 28.13
C MET A 18 -2.41 -20.37 26.62
N TYR A 19 -1.36 -20.74 25.86
CA TYR A 19 -1.47 -20.95 24.42
C TYR A 19 -2.41 -22.12 24.07
N GLY A 20 -2.43 -23.18 24.87
CA GLY A 20 -3.36 -24.31 24.74
C GLY A 20 -4.82 -23.91 24.99
N VAL A 21 -5.08 -23.06 25.99
CA VAL A 21 -6.43 -22.50 26.26
C VAL A 21 -6.88 -21.55 25.16
N TYR A 22 -5.98 -20.69 24.63
CA TYR A 22 -6.31 -19.84 23.49
C TYR A 22 -6.62 -20.64 22.21
N ARG A 23 -6.00 -21.80 22.02
CA ARG A 23 -6.27 -22.68 20.87
C ARG A 23 -7.63 -23.40 20.98
N ALA A 24 -8.16 -23.55 22.19
CA ALA A 24 -9.49 -24.13 22.45
C ALA A 24 -10.61 -23.09 22.40
N MET A 25 -10.34 -21.79 22.53
CA MET A 25 -11.32 -20.74 22.33
C MET A 25 -11.61 -20.60 20.84
N LYS A 26 -12.88 -20.83 20.45
CA LYS A 26 -13.35 -20.42 19.11
C LYS A 26 -13.27 -18.90 19.04
N LEU A 27 -12.19 -18.36 18.51
CA LEU A 27 -12.08 -16.95 18.20
C LEU A 27 -13.18 -16.57 17.20
N PRO A 28 -13.78 -15.38 17.33
CA PRO A 28 -14.72 -14.90 16.33
C PRO A 28 -14.07 -14.90 14.94
N ILE A 29 -14.86 -15.22 13.94
CA ILE A 29 -14.38 -15.15 12.54
C ILE A 29 -14.22 -13.67 12.19
N TYR A 30 -13.01 -13.29 11.76
CA TYR A 30 -12.76 -11.95 11.26
C TYR A 30 -13.16 -11.86 9.79
N LEU A 31 -14.09 -10.95 9.46
CA LEU A 31 -14.68 -10.83 8.11
C LEU A 31 -14.39 -9.45 7.47
N ASP A 32 -13.53 -8.64 8.06
CA ASP A 32 -13.23 -7.29 7.59
C ASP A 32 -11.81 -7.18 6.96
N TYR A 33 -11.46 -8.19 6.14
CA TYR A 33 -10.16 -8.22 5.46
C TYR A 33 -9.98 -7.10 4.41
N SER A 34 -11.06 -6.44 4.01
CA SER A 34 -10.97 -5.26 3.15
C SER A 34 -10.46 -4.01 3.89
N ALA A 35 -10.66 -3.94 5.21
CA ALA A 35 -10.12 -2.85 6.02
C ALA A 35 -8.65 -3.08 6.39
N THR A 36 -8.30 -4.27 6.87
CA THR A 36 -6.93 -4.65 7.23
C THR A 36 -6.77 -6.16 7.30
N THR A 37 -5.54 -6.63 7.12
CA THR A 37 -5.18 -8.04 7.21
C THR A 37 -4.04 -8.24 8.21
N PRO A 38 -3.93 -9.42 8.85
CA PRO A 38 -2.73 -9.76 9.61
C PRO A 38 -1.49 -9.74 8.71
N VAL A 39 -0.38 -9.29 9.26
CA VAL A 39 0.91 -9.37 8.56
C VAL A 39 1.36 -10.84 8.49
N ASP A 40 1.86 -11.27 7.33
CA ASP A 40 2.48 -12.60 7.20
C ASP A 40 3.63 -12.74 8.22
N PRO A 41 3.72 -13.83 8.98
CA PRO A 41 4.77 -14.01 9.99
C PRO A 41 6.19 -13.81 9.46
N ARG A 42 6.47 -14.23 8.22
CA ARG A 42 7.79 -14.06 7.58
C ARG A 42 8.09 -12.58 7.32
N VAL A 43 7.06 -11.80 6.95
CA VAL A 43 7.18 -10.34 6.76
C VAL A 43 7.40 -9.66 8.10
N ALA A 44 6.64 -10.03 9.15
CA ALA A 44 6.80 -9.49 10.48
C ALA A 44 8.22 -9.74 11.03
N GLU A 45 8.78 -10.95 10.83
CA GLU A 45 10.15 -11.27 11.19
C GLU A 45 11.17 -10.39 10.47
N LYS A 46 11.01 -10.17 9.15
CA LYS A 46 11.87 -9.26 8.37
C LYS A 46 11.77 -7.81 8.85
N MET A 47 10.57 -7.33 9.18
CA MET A 47 10.38 -5.99 9.74
C MET A 47 11.11 -5.84 11.08
N MET A 48 11.02 -6.85 11.96
CA MET A 48 11.72 -6.84 13.26
C MET A 48 13.25 -6.74 13.10
N GLN A 49 13.83 -7.36 12.07
CA GLN A 49 15.25 -7.26 11.76
C GLN A 49 15.70 -5.83 11.39
N CYS A 50 14.77 -4.94 11.05
CA CYS A 50 15.07 -3.55 10.72
C CYS A 50 14.77 -2.56 11.87
N LEU A 51 14.31 -3.04 13.03
CA LEU A 51 13.84 -2.17 14.13
C LEU A 51 14.75 -2.17 15.38
N THR A 52 15.68 -3.11 15.49
CA THR A 52 16.47 -3.30 16.70
C THR A 52 17.95 -2.99 16.48
N LEU A 53 18.68 -2.76 17.59
CA LEU A 53 20.11 -2.43 17.56
C LEU A 53 20.97 -3.55 16.93
N ASP A 54 20.56 -4.79 17.11
CA ASP A 54 21.23 -5.97 16.54
C ASP A 54 20.89 -6.21 15.07
N GLY A 55 19.98 -5.38 14.52
CA GLY A 55 19.48 -5.51 13.17
C GLY A 55 19.94 -4.40 12.23
N ASN A 56 19.26 -4.25 11.11
CA ASN A 56 19.56 -3.26 10.07
C ASN A 56 18.69 -1.99 10.21
N PHE A 57 18.92 -1.22 11.27
CA PHE A 57 18.15 -0.02 11.62
C PHE A 57 18.66 1.27 10.97
N GLY A 58 19.73 1.21 10.20
CA GLY A 58 20.40 2.38 9.63
C GLY A 58 19.55 3.19 8.68
N ASN A 59 19.88 4.47 8.52
CA ASN A 59 19.26 5.31 7.50
C ASN A 59 19.96 5.07 6.15
N PRO A 60 19.26 4.60 5.10
CA PRO A 60 19.85 4.33 3.78
C PRO A 60 20.44 5.57 3.11
N ALA A 61 20.01 6.79 3.49
CA ALA A 61 20.60 8.03 2.99
C ALA A 61 21.95 8.38 3.64
N SER A 62 22.35 7.70 4.71
CA SER A 62 23.60 7.95 5.44
C SER A 62 24.77 7.19 4.83
N ARG A 63 25.37 7.75 3.77
CA ARG A 63 26.43 7.09 2.99
C ARG A 63 27.83 7.17 3.63
N SER A 64 27.99 7.76 4.81
CA SER A 64 29.29 7.97 5.45
C SER A 64 29.73 6.82 6.38
N HIS A 65 28.88 5.83 6.63
CA HIS A 65 29.15 4.74 7.55
C HIS A 65 28.39 3.45 7.20
N ARG A 66 28.91 2.32 7.67
CA ARG A 66 28.42 0.97 7.34
C ARG A 66 26.94 0.71 7.64
N PHE A 67 26.38 1.33 8.68
CA PHE A 67 24.95 1.16 9.00
C PHE A 67 24.05 1.70 7.89
N GLY A 68 24.43 2.84 7.30
CA GLY A 68 23.72 3.38 6.15
C GLY A 68 23.88 2.50 4.91
N TRP A 69 25.07 1.99 4.63
CA TRP A 69 25.33 1.10 3.48
C TRP A 69 24.51 -0.18 3.54
N HIS A 70 24.45 -0.83 4.72
CA HIS A 70 23.63 -2.04 4.90
C HIS A 70 22.14 -1.76 4.72
N ALA A 71 21.68 -0.58 5.17
CA ALA A 71 20.29 -0.17 4.96
C ALA A 71 20.00 0.16 3.48
N GLU A 72 20.93 0.85 2.78
CA GLU A 72 20.83 1.12 1.35
C GLU A 72 20.78 -0.19 0.55
N GLU A 73 21.67 -1.15 0.82
CA GLU A 73 21.69 -2.48 0.21
C GLU A 73 20.34 -3.22 0.40
N ALA A 74 19.77 -3.18 1.62
CA ALA A 74 18.49 -3.83 1.89
C ALA A 74 17.33 -3.20 1.09
N VAL A 75 17.33 -1.88 0.94
CA VAL A 75 16.35 -1.16 0.10
C VAL A 75 16.53 -1.49 -1.37
N ASP A 76 17.77 -1.53 -1.86
CA ASP A 76 18.07 -1.87 -3.26
C ASP A 76 17.63 -3.31 -3.59
N ILE A 77 17.90 -4.27 -2.70
CA ILE A 77 17.44 -5.65 -2.86
C ILE A 77 15.90 -5.70 -2.93
N ALA A 78 15.21 -5.00 -2.02
CA ALA A 78 13.75 -4.96 -2.01
C ALA A 78 13.19 -4.32 -3.29
N SER A 79 13.79 -3.23 -3.77
CA SER A 79 13.41 -2.55 -5.01
C SER A 79 13.56 -3.47 -6.22
N ASN A 80 14.69 -4.19 -6.32
CA ASN A 80 14.92 -5.15 -7.39
C ASN A 80 13.88 -6.29 -7.36
N GLN A 81 13.60 -6.86 -6.19
CA GLN A 81 12.62 -7.94 -6.04
C GLN A 81 11.21 -7.51 -6.46
N ILE A 82 10.79 -6.28 -6.12
CA ILE A 82 9.49 -5.73 -6.53
C ILE A 82 9.49 -5.45 -8.02
N ALA A 83 10.54 -4.85 -8.55
CA ALA A 83 10.67 -4.55 -9.96
C ALA A 83 10.60 -5.83 -10.83
N ASP A 84 11.32 -6.88 -10.44
CA ASP A 84 11.25 -8.19 -11.11
C ASP A 84 9.84 -8.77 -11.08
N LEU A 85 9.13 -8.66 -9.95
CA LEU A 85 7.76 -9.16 -9.80
C LEU A 85 6.76 -8.48 -10.74
N VAL A 86 6.92 -7.18 -10.97
CA VAL A 86 5.99 -6.37 -11.78
C VAL A 86 6.50 -6.10 -13.20
N GLY A 87 7.71 -6.56 -13.53
CA GLY A 87 8.33 -6.35 -14.86
C GLY A 87 8.76 -4.90 -15.10
N ALA A 88 9.22 -4.20 -14.07
CA ALA A 88 9.65 -2.80 -14.10
C ALA A 88 11.17 -2.68 -13.89
N ASP A 89 11.73 -1.48 -14.13
CA ASP A 89 13.09 -1.13 -13.71
C ASP A 89 13.06 -0.77 -12.20
N PRO A 90 14.04 -1.17 -11.38
CA PRO A 90 14.09 -0.81 -9.95
C PRO A 90 13.98 0.70 -9.67
N ARG A 91 14.41 1.54 -10.60
CA ARG A 91 14.29 3.02 -10.51
C ARG A 91 12.85 3.53 -10.67
N GLU A 92 11.94 2.70 -11.15
CA GLU A 92 10.52 3.01 -11.29
C GLU A 92 9.74 2.65 -10.01
N ILE A 93 10.37 1.97 -9.05
CA ILE A 93 9.75 1.61 -7.78
C ILE A 93 9.88 2.76 -6.80
N VAL A 94 8.74 3.25 -6.31
CA VAL A 94 8.67 4.33 -5.31
C VAL A 94 7.94 3.82 -4.08
N PHE A 95 8.65 3.76 -2.95
CA PHE A 95 8.05 3.42 -1.66
C PHE A 95 7.30 4.60 -1.08
N THR A 96 6.09 4.35 -0.60
CA THR A 96 5.22 5.34 0.02
C THR A 96 4.71 4.84 1.37
N SER A 97 4.09 5.73 2.16
CA SER A 97 3.49 5.36 3.45
C SER A 97 2.18 4.56 3.32
N GLY A 98 1.62 4.45 2.12
CA GLY A 98 0.38 3.72 1.86
C GLY A 98 -0.31 4.14 0.57
N ALA A 99 -1.44 3.47 0.25
CA ALA A 99 -2.18 3.66 -1.00
C ALA A 99 -2.60 5.12 -1.24
N THR A 100 -3.05 5.84 -0.20
CA THR A 100 -3.47 7.25 -0.34
C THR A 100 -2.33 8.15 -0.83
N GLU A 101 -1.12 7.95 -0.34
CA GLU A 101 0.05 8.68 -0.84
C GLU A 101 0.40 8.26 -2.26
N SER A 102 0.36 6.96 -2.56
CA SER A 102 0.63 6.43 -3.90
C SER A 102 -0.34 6.99 -4.93
N ASP A 103 -1.65 6.98 -4.65
CA ASP A 103 -2.69 7.52 -5.52
C ASP A 103 -2.47 9.02 -5.78
N ASN A 104 -2.20 9.80 -4.73
CA ASN A 104 -1.94 11.23 -4.86
C ASN A 104 -0.67 11.50 -5.67
N LEU A 105 0.40 10.76 -5.43
CA LEU A 105 1.66 10.91 -6.15
C LEU A 105 1.48 10.59 -7.64
N ALA A 106 0.82 9.49 -7.96
CA ALA A 106 0.60 9.06 -9.33
C ALA A 106 -0.33 10.04 -10.09
N ILE A 107 -1.51 10.33 -9.53
CA ILE A 107 -2.53 11.13 -10.21
C ILE A 107 -2.08 12.59 -10.35
N LYS A 108 -1.63 13.23 -9.25
CA LYS A 108 -1.15 14.61 -9.29
C LYS A 108 0.15 14.74 -10.09
N GLY A 109 1.04 13.77 -9.97
CA GLY A 109 2.29 13.72 -10.73
C GLY A 109 2.03 13.66 -12.24
N ALA A 110 1.16 12.74 -12.68
CA ALA A 110 0.77 12.64 -14.08
C ALA A 110 0.04 13.91 -14.57
N ALA A 111 -0.92 14.42 -13.80
CA ALA A 111 -1.66 15.63 -14.14
C ALA A 111 -0.71 16.82 -14.35
N ASN A 112 0.18 17.07 -13.39
CA ASN A 112 1.13 18.19 -13.46
C ASN A 112 2.15 18.02 -14.59
N PHE A 113 2.64 16.80 -14.82
CA PHE A 113 3.62 16.55 -15.87
C PHE A 113 3.03 16.72 -17.28
N TYR A 114 1.80 16.21 -17.48
CA TYR A 114 1.16 16.21 -18.79
C TYR A 114 0.21 17.39 -19.04
N GLN A 115 0.05 18.35 -18.10
CA GLN A 115 -0.87 19.48 -18.22
C GLN A 115 -0.75 20.31 -19.50
N LYS A 116 0.42 20.28 -20.18
CA LYS A 116 0.64 20.95 -21.48
C LYS A 116 0.09 20.16 -22.65
N LYS A 117 -0.16 18.85 -22.49
CA LYS A 117 -0.73 17.97 -23.52
C LYS A 117 -2.24 17.91 -23.43
N GLY A 118 -2.79 18.07 -22.23
CA GLY A 118 -4.20 18.02 -21.99
C GLY A 118 -4.52 18.17 -20.50
N LYS A 119 -5.81 18.30 -20.18
CA LYS A 119 -6.29 18.48 -18.82
C LYS A 119 -7.48 17.58 -18.49
N HIS A 120 -7.72 16.54 -19.28
CA HIS A 120 -8.81 15.62 -19.05
C HIS A 120 -8.33 14.32 -18.39
N ILE A 121 -9.08 13.92 -17.36
CA ILE A 121 -8.84 12.71 -16.57
C ILE A 121 -10.12 11.86 -16.55
N ILE A 122 -10.00 10.56 -16.68
CA ILE A 122 -11.13 9.64 -16.58
C ILE A 122 -10.92 8.75 -15.34
N THR A 123 -11.95 8.61 -14.51
CA THR A 123 -11.97 7.72 -13.36
C THR A 123 -13.36 7.11 -13.14
N SER A 124 -13.52 6.25 -12.14
CA SER A 124 -14.82 5.66 -11.79
C SER A 124 -15.48 6.40 -10.62
N LYS A 125 -16.82 6.41 -10.60
CA LYS A 125 -17.61 6.93 -9.46
C LYS A 125 -17.43 6.13 -8.18
N THR A 126 -17.00 4.87 -8.29
CA THR A 126 -16.84 3.94 -7.18
C THR A 126 -15.39 3.81 -6.71
N GLU A 127 -14.52 4.68 -7.15
CA GLU A 127 -13.14 4.73 -6.67
C GLU A 127 -13.04 4.99 -5.17
N HIS A 128 -11.91 4.60 -4.58
CA HIS A 128 -11.59 4.94 -3.21
C HIS A 128 -11.55 6.48 -3.03
N LYS A 129 -11.88 6.93 -1.83
CA LYS A 129 -11.92 8.37 -1.49
C LYS A 129 -10.59 9.08 -1.81
N ALA A 130 -9.45 8.41 -1.65
CA ALA A 130 -8.14 8.97 -1.99
C ALA A 130 -8.04 9.41 -3.46
N VAL A 131 -8.62 8.63 -4.40
CA VAL A 131 -8.67 8.97 -5.83
C VAL A 131 -9.69 10.07 -6.09
N LEU A 132 -10.93 9.92 -5.56
CA LEU A 132 -12.01 10.89 -5.79
C LEU A 132 -11.67 12.28 -5.26
N ASP A 133 -11.12 12.38 -4.05
CA ASP A 133 -10.76 13.67 -3.46
C ASP A 133 -9.57 14.31 -4.19
N THR A 134 -8.63 13.50 -4.69
CA THR A 134 -7.53 13.98 -5.55
C THR A 134 -8.06 14.52 -6.88
N CYS A 135 -8.98 13.81 -7.53
CA CYS A 135 -9.63 14.29 -8.75
C CYS A 135 -10.38 15.60 -8.53
N ARG A 136 -11.17 15.70 -7.45
CA ARG A 136 -11.88 16.95 -7.07
C ARG A 136 -10.92 18.12 -6.80
N GLN A 137 -9.74 17.83 -6.25
CA GLN A 137 -8.70 18.86 -6.09
C GLN A 137 -8.20 19.35 -7.45
N LEU A 138 -7.92 18.44 -8.38
CA LEU A 138 -7.49 18.80 -9.73
C LEU A 138 -8.55 19.56 -10.52
N GLU A 139 -9.86 19.26 -10.33
CA GLU A 139 -10.94 20.05 -10.91
C GLU A 139 -10.88 21.52 -10.46
N ARG A 140 -10.57 21.80 -9.18
CA ARG A 140 -10.37 23.16 -8.68
C ARG A 140 -9.15 23.85 -9.29
N GLU A 141 -8.18 23.07 -9.77
CA GLU A 141 -6.97 23.53 -10.44
C GLU A 141 -7.16 23.67 -11.98
N GLY A 142 -8.39 23.41 -12.47
CA GLY A 142 -8.76 23.61 -13.86
C GLY A 142 -8.55 22.39 -14.75
N PHE A 143 -8.52 21.19 -14.17
CA PHE A 143 -8.66 19.94 -14.91
C PHE A 143 -10.13 19.57 -15.06
N GLU A 144 -10.44 18.78 -16.08
CA GLU A 144 -11.75 18.19 -16.29
C GLU A 144 -11.71 16.70 -15.93
N VAL A 145 -12.69 16.21 -15.17
CA VAL A 145 -12.72 14.80 -14.75
C VAL A 145 -14.02 14.16 -15.18
N THR A 146 -13.92 13.10 -15.97
CA THR A 146 -15.05 12.22 -16.29
C THR A 146 -15.13 11.08 -15.30
N TYR A 147 -16.25 10.97 -14.58
CA TYR A 147 -16.54 9.90 -13.62
C TYR A 147 -17.46 8.86 -14.26
N LEU A 148 -16.92 7.73 -14.70
CA LEU A 148 -17.69 6.63 -15.27
C LEU A 148 -18.53 5.95 -14.18
N ALA A 149 -19.77 5.62 -14.52
CA ALA A 149 -20.64 4.83 -13.65
C ALA A 149 -20.42 3.34 -13.93
N PRO A 150 -20.14 2.49 -12.91
CA PRO A 150 -20.11 1.07 -13.13
C PRO A 150 -21.51 0.54 -13.45
N GLN A 151 -21.59 -0.53 -14.23
CA GLN A 151 -22.80 -1.28 -14.48
C GLN A 151 -23.33 -1.92 -13.20
N ARG A 152 -24.54 -2.53 -13.24
CA ARG A 152 -25.15 -3.24 -12.10
C ARG A 152 -24.27 -4.36 -11.49
N ASN A 153 -23.39 -4.95 -12.29
CA ASN A 153 -22.42 -5.96 -11.88
C ASN A 153 -21.12 -5.39 -11.29
N GLY A 154 -21.00 -4.05 -11.21
CA GLY A 154 -19.82 -3.35 -10.69
C GLY A 154 -18.69 -3.13 -11.72
N ILE A 155 -18.86 -3.60 -12.95
CA ILE A 155 -17.82 -3.49 -14.00
C ILE A 155 -18.03 -2.21 -14.81
N ILE A 156 -16.94 -1.54 -15.17
CA ILE A 156 -16.95 -0.39 -16.09
C ILE A 156 -17.19 -0.90 -17.52
N ASP A 157 -18.12 -0.25 -18.23
CA ASP A 157 -18.33 -0.53 -19.65
C ASP A 157 -17.17 0.06 -20.47
N LEU A 158 -16.46 -0.81 -21.18
CA LEU A 158 -15.33 -0.38 -22.01
C LEU A 158 -15.74 0.51 -23.17
N LYS A 159 -16.99 0.39 -23.66
CA LYS A 159 -17.52 1.26 -24.73
C LYS A 159 -17.77 2.68 -24.20
N GLU A 160 -18.27 2.80 -22.95
CA GLU A 160 -18.43 4.09 -22.29
C GLU A 160 -17.06 4.73 -22.01
N LEU A 161 -16.08 3.93 -21.58
CA LEU A 161 -14.70 4.40 -21.40
C LEU A 161 -14.12 4.91 -22.73
N GLU A 162 -14.25 4.15 -23.80
CA GLU A 162 -13.77 4.52 -25.14
C GLU A 162 -14.44 5.80 -25.65
N ALA A 163 -15.76 5.92 -25.46
CA ALA A 163 -16.52 7.12 -25.84
C ALA A 163 -16.17 8.36 -24.98
N ALA A 164 -15.66 8.16 -23.76
CA ALA A 164 -15.20 9.24 -22.89
C ALA A 164 -13.78 9.70 -23.21
N MET A 165 -13.01 8.94 -23.99
CA MET A 165 -11.65 9.33 -24.38
C MET A 165 -11.68 10.53 -25.30
N ARG A 166 -10.81 11.51 -25.04
CA ARG A 166 -10.66 12.76 -25.79
C ARG A 166 -9.19 12.94 -26.19
N ASP A 167 -8.93 13.80 -27.16
CA ASP A 167 -7.56 14.13 -27.60
C ASP A 167 -6.71 14.74 -26.45
N ASP A 168 -7.37 15.41 -25.49
CA ASP A 168 -6.75 15.99 -24.32
C ASP A 168 -6.82 15.11 -23.06
N THR A 169 -7.23 13.85 -23.19
CA THR A 169 -7.18 12.87 -22.08
C THR A 169 -5.74 12.49 -21.78
N ILE A 170 -5.29 12.78 -20.55
CA ILE A 170 -3.92 12.52 -20.11
C ILE A 170 -3.79 11.37 -19.13
N LEU A 171 -4.89 10.97 -18.50
CA LEU A 171 -4.89 9.91 -17.51
C LEU A 171 -6.23 9.19 -17.45
N VAL A 172 -6.15 7.86 -17.34
CA VAL A 172 -7.28 7.01 -16.97
C VAL A 172 -6.88 6.26 -15.70
N SER A 173 -7.66 6.40 -14.64
CA SER A 173 -7.42 5.76 -13.34
C SER A 173 -8.66 4.98 -12.92
N ILE A 174 -8.58 3.65 -12.99
CA ILE A 174 -9.68 2.73 -12.66
C ILE A 174 -9.15 1.65 -11.73
N MET A 175 -9.79 1.46 -10.58
CA MET A 175 -9.42 0.39 -9.65
C MET A 175 -9.68 -0.99 -10.28
N HIS A 176 -8.78 -1.93 -10.01
CA HIS A 176 -8.91 -3.29 -10.51
C HIS A 176 -9.93 -4.11 -9.69
N VAL A 177 -9.94 -3.91 -8.38
CA VAL A 177 -10.86 -4.59 -7.44
C VAL A 177 -11.41 -3.55 -6.48
N ASN A 178 -12.73 -3.51 -6.33
CA ASN A 178 -13.42 -2.67 -5.36
C ASN A 178 -13.72 -3.50 -4.10
N ASN A 179 -13.44 -2.95 -2.92
CA ASN A 179 -13.72 -3.57 -1.61
C ASN A 179 -15.14 -3.27 -1.07
#